data_59abcb9d7016a0dad8607b6cc05f2bab
#
_entry.id   59abcb9d7016a0dad8607b6cc05f2bab
#
_cell.length_a   1.000
_cell.length_b   1.000
_cell.length_c   1.000
_cell.angle_alpha   90.00
_cell.angle_beta   90.00
_cell.angle_gamma   90.00
#
_symmetry.space_group_name_H-M   'P 1'
#
loop_
_entity.id
_entity.type
_entity.pdbx_description
1 polymer ?
#
loop_
_entity_poly.entity_id
_entity_poly.type
_entity_poly.pdbx_seq_one_letter_code
_entity_poly.pdbx_strand_id
1 'polypeptide(L)'
;DVTPFLLMFTNIITQAMQGLYEALERRAARMNHYHKRLQEAQESFADWDENLRDCLFILIQVSLFSEDGINRQELAEACEYSVSTLMKQLNRLSELQDGKLLIREQVGREKHYRLDLNQLDQLLQCLAQE
;
A
#
# COMPACT_ATOMS: atom_id res chain seq x y z
N ASP A 1 18.86 -12.61 43.36
CA ASP A 1 17.79 -13.33 42.68
C ASP A 1 17.46 -12.64 41.34
N VAL A 2 17.50 -13.39 40.27
CA VAL A 2 17.24 -12.89 38.89
C VAL A 2 15.75 -12.88 38.54
N THR A 3 14.88 -13.44 39.39
CA THR A 3 13.45 -13.58 39.12
C THR A 3 12.76 -12.24 38.81
N PRO A 4 12.98 -11.17 39.61
CA PRO A 4 12.37 -9.85 39.29
C PRO A 4 12.82 -9.29 37.95
N PHE A 5 14.10 -9.48 37.58
CA PHE A 5 14.64 -9.04 36.31
C PHE A 5 13.96 -9.80 35.14
N LEU A 6 13.82 -11.12 35.28
CA LEU A 6 13.19 -11.94 34.25
C LEU A 6 11.72 -11.56 34.04
N LEU A 7 10.99 -11.28 35.14
CA LEU A 7 9.60 -10.84 35.06
C LEU A 7 9.49 -9.50 34.34
N MET A 8 10.36 -8.55 34.68
CA MET A 8 10.38 -7.24 34.02
C MET A 8 10.71 -7.37 32.55
N PHE A 9 11.71 -8.18 32.20
CA PHE A 9 12.11 -8.42 30.80
C PHE A 9 10.98 -9.06 30.01
N THR A 10 10.30 -10.06 30.56
CA THR A 10 9.16 -10.72 29.94
C THR A 10 8.02 -9.73 29.70
N ASN A 11 7.73 -8.86 30.67
CA ASN A 11 6.69 -7.83 30.52
C ASN A 11 7.02 -6.85 29.40
N ILE A 12 8.29 -6.41 29.30
CA ILE A 12 8.72 -5.50 28.25
C ILE A 12 8.55 -6.14 26.87
N ILE A 13 8.97 -7.41 26.71
CA ILE A 13 8.82 -8.13 25.45
C ILE A 13 7.34 -8.32 25.12
N THR A 14 6.52 -8.70 26.08
CA THR A 14 5.08 -8.91 25.86
C THR A 14 4.41 -7.61 25.41
N GLN A 15 4.72 -6.49 26.03
CA GLN A 15 4.18 -5.18 25.64
C GLN A 15 4.62 -4.78 24.24
N ALA A 16 5.91 -5.04 23.91
CA ALA A 16 6.44 -4.73 22.59
C ALA A 16 5.77 -5.59 21.52
N MET A 17 5.57 -6.87 21.76
CA MET A 17 4.90 -7.78 20.83
C MET A 17 3.42 -7.42 20.66
N GLN A 18 2.76 -7.04 21.74
CA GLN A 18 1.36 -6.61 21.69
C GLN A 18 1.20 -5.34 20.86
N GLY A 19 2.10 -4.37 21.06
CA GLY A 19 2.10 -3.14 20.26
C GLY A 19 2.30 -3.40 18.78
N LEU A 20 3.22 -4.31 18.43
CA LEU A 20 3.47 -4.72 17.06
C LEU A 20 2.24 -5.41 16.47
N TYR A 21 1.62 -6.31 17.22
CA TYR A 21 0.43 -7.02 16.79
C TYR A 21 -0.73 -6.05 16.52
N GLU A 22 -0.96 -5.10 17.42
CA GLU A 22 -1.99 -4.09 17.24
C GLU A 22 -1.73 -3.22 16.00
N ALA A 23 -0.47 -2.86 15.75
CA ALA A 23 -0.09 -2.10 14.56
C ALA A 23 -0.39 -2.89 13.29
N LEU A 24 -0.08 -4.19 13.28
CA LEU A 24 -0.37 -5.06 12.14
C LEU A 24 -1.88 -5.22 11.92
N GLU A 25 -2.64 -5.36 13.02
CA GLU A 25 -4.10 -5.43 12.93
C GLU A 25 -4.70 -4.17 12.32
N ARG A 26 -4.20 -2.98 12.71
CA ARG A 26 -4.69 -1.73 12.15
C ARG A 26 -4.39 -1.63 10.66
N ARG A 27 -3.20 -2.06 10.22
CA ARG A 27 -2.83 -2.06 8.81
C ARG A 27 -3.68 -3.03 8.01
N ALA A 28 -3.94 -4.23 8.57
CA ALA A 28 -4.79 -5.21 7.93
C ALA A 28 -6.23 -4.71 7.81
N ALA A 29 -6.75 -4.04 8.83
CA ALA A 29 -8.08 -3.45 8.80
C ALA A 29 -8.17 -2.36 7.72
N ARG A 30 -7.13 -1.52 7.59
CA ARG A 30 -7.08 -0.51 6.53
C ARG A 30 -7.01 -1.14 5.14
N MET A 31 -6.26 -2.24 5.01
CA MET A 31 -6.17 -2.97 3.75
C MET A 31 -7.54 -3.52 3.33
N ASN A 32 -8.25 -4.14 4.28
CA ASN A 32 -9.61 -4.64 4.04
C ASN A 32 -10.56 -3.50 3.67
N HIS A 33 -10.43 -2.35 4.30
CA HIS A 33 -11.24 -1.17 4.00
C HIS A 33 -11.01 -0.71 2.55
N TYR A 34 -9.76 -0.61 2.11
CA TYR A 34 -9.44 -0.22 0.74
C TYR A 34 -9.92 -1.25 -0.27
N HIS A 35 -9.74 -2.54 0.04
CA HIS A 35 -10.22 -3.61 -0.84
C HIS A 35 -11.74 -3.52 -1.04
N LYS A 36 -12.47 -3.33 0.05
CA LYS A 36 -13.92 -3.18 0.00
C LYS A 36 -14.33 -1.95 -0.80
N ARG A 37 -13.67 -0.79 -0.56
CA ARG A 37 -13.97 0.44 -1.28
C ARG A 37 -13.70 0.30 -2.78
N LEU A 38 -12.63 -0.38 -3.15
CA LEU A 38 -12.33 -0.64 -4.56
C LEU A 38 -13.37 -1.54 -5.21
N GLN A 39 -13.86 -2.54 -4.49
CA GLN A 39 -14.94 -3.40 -5.00
C GLN A 39 -16.24 -2.62 -5.18
N GLU A 40 -16.60 -1.78 -4.21
CA GLU A 40 -17.79 -0.95 -4.30
C GLU A 40 -17.73 0.06 -5.44
N ALA A 41 -16.54 0.58 -5.72
CA ALA A 41 -16.31 1.56 -6.78
C ALA A 41 -16.03 0.91 -8.14
N GLN A 42 -16.18 -0.41 -8.27
CA GLN A 42 -15.81 -1.13 -9.48
C GLN A 42 -16.55 -0.60 -10.72
N GLU A 43 -17.79 -0.20 -10.58
CA GLU A 43 -18.56 0.37 -11.69
C GLU A 43 -18.01 1.74 -12.11
N SER A 44 -17.55 2.54 -11.14
CA SER A 44 -16.93 3.84 -11.41
C SER A 44 -15.56 3.68 -12.06
N PHE A 45 -14.93 2.52 -11.90
CA PHE A 45 -13.65 2.18 -12.54
C PHE A 45 -13.84 1.35 -13.82
N ALA A 46 -14.99 1.46 -14.47
CA ALA A 46 -15.29 0.65 -15.65
C ALA A 46 -14.24 0.82 -16.75
N ASP A 47 -13.62 2.00 -16.85
CA ASP A 47 -12.55 2.28 -17.81
C ASP A 47 -11.20 1.71 -17.40
N TRP A 48 -11.09 1.18 -16.17
CA TRP A 48 -9.85 0.62 -15.67
C TRP A 48 -9.82 -0.88 -15.96
N ASP A 49 -8.76 -1.33 -16.59
CA ASP A 49 -8.60 -2.75 -16.83
C ASP A 49 -8.18 -3.45 -15.50
N GLU A 50 -8.25 -4.77 -15.53
CA GLU A 50 -7.89 -5.60 -14.40
C GLU A 50 -6.44 -5.38 -13.98
N ASN A 51 -5.55 -5.20 -14.95
CA ASN A 51 -4.13 -4.98 -14.70
C ASN A 51 -3.89 -3.71 -13.88
N LEU A 52 -4.61 -2.64 -14.20
CA LEU A 52 -4.49 -1.38 -13.45
C LEU A 52 -4.96 -1.54 -12.01
N ARG A 53 -6.07 -2.25 -11.82
CA ARG A 53 -6.60 -2.50 -10.47
C ARG A 53 -5.67 -3.37 -9.64
N ASP A 54 -5.08 -4.41 -10.25
CA ASP A 54 -4.12 -5.27 -9.55
C ASP A 54 -2.87 -4.48 -9.13
N CYS A 55 -2.36 -3.65 -10.02
CA CYS A 55 -1.21 -2.79 -9.73
C CYS A 55 -1.54 -1.83 -8.58
N LEU A 56 -2.69 -1.19 -8.63
CA LEU A 56 -3.14 -0.29 -7.57
C LEU A 56 -3.25 -1.02 -6.23
N PHE A 57 -3.83 -2.22 -6.22
CA PHE A 57 -4.01 -3.00 -4.99
C PHE A 57 -2.66 -3.35 -4.36
N ILE A 58 -1.69 -3.78 -5.15
CA ILE A 58 -0.35 -4.10 -4.64
C ILE A 58 0.35 -2.85 -4.12
N LEU A 59 0.21 -1.71 -4.81
CA LEU A 59 0.78 -0.46 -4.33
C LEU A 59 0.14 0.01 -3.02
N ILE A 60 -1.15 -0.25 -2.81
CA ILE A 60 -1.80 0.02 -1.52
C ILE A 60 -1.17 -0.82 -0.41
N GLN A 61 -0.96 -2.12 -0.66
CA GLN A 61 -0.30 -3.00 0.30
C GLN A 61 1.10 -2.50 0.65
N VAL A 62 1.88 -2.16 -0.36
CA VAL A 62 3.24 -1.63 -0.16
C VAL A 62 3.21 -0.36 0.67
N SER A 63 2.30 0.56 0.37
CA SER A 63 2.20 1.84 1.07
C SER A 63 1.80 1.68 2.53
N LEU A 64 1.02 0.64 2.85
CA LEU A 64 0.60 0.36 4.23
C LEU A 64 1.68 -0.35 5.04
N PHE A 65 2.49 -1.20 4.42
CA PHE A 65 3.41 -2.09 5.14
C PHE A 65 4.90 -1.78 4.93
N SER A 66 5.24 -0.85 4.04
CA SER A 66 6.63 -0.47 3.76
C SER A 66 6.74 1.06 3.69
N GLU A 67 7.78 1.62 4.33
CA GLU A 67 8.04 3.05 4.28
C GLU A 67 8.77 3.47 3.00
N ASP A 68 9.57 2.56 2.44
CA ASP A 68 10.45 2.85 1.31
C ASP A 68 9.80 2.60 -0.05
N GLY A 69 8.61 1.98 -0.07
CA GLY A 69 7.96 1.64 -1.32
C GLY A 69 8.57 0.40 -1.97
N ILE A 70 8.41 0.28 -3.29
CA ILE A 70 8.82 -0.90 -4.05
C ILE A 70 9.42 -0.47 -5.38
N ASN A 71 10.48 -1.15 -5.84
CA ASN A 71 11.05 -0.86 -7.15
C ASN A 71 10.21 -1.53 -8.25
N ARG A 72 10.46 -1.09 -9.51
CA ARG A 72 9.64 -1.56 -10.65
C ARG A 72 9.76 -3.07 -10.90
N GLN A 73 10.93 -3.65 -10.68
CA GLN A 73 11.14 -5.08 -10.92
C GLN A 73 10.37 -5.92 -9.91
N GLU A 74 10.44 -5.57 -8.63
CA GLU A 74 9.69 -6.25 -7.58
C GLU A 74 8.19 -6.08 -7.78
N LEU A 75 7.76 -4.89 -8.19
CA LEU A 75 6.34 -4.63 -8.46
C LEU A 75 5.85 -5.44 -9.65
N ALA A 76 6.64 -5.53 -10.72
CA ALA A 76 6.29 -6.33 -11.89
C ALA A 76 6.17 -7.81 -11.53
N GLU A 77 7.09 -8.33 -10.71
CA GLU A 77 7.03 -9.70 -10.23
C GLU A 77 5.79 -9.95 -9.38
N ALA A 78 5.47 -9.02 -8.48
CA ALA A 78 4.28 -9.14 -7.63
C ALA A 78 2.99 -9.13 -8.44
N CYS A 79 2.93 -8.35 -9.49
CA CYS A 79 1.77 -8.28 -10.40
C CYS A 79 1.76 -9.38 -11.45
N GLU A 80 2.86 -10.11 -11.61
CA GLU A 80 3.06 -11.12 -12.66
C GLU A 80 2.99 -10.52 -14.07
N TYR A 81 3.53 -9.29 -14.24
CA TYR A 81 3.55 -8.58 -15.51
C TYR A 81 4.98 -8.40 -16.01
N SER A 82 5.11 -8.13 -17.32
CA SER A 82 6.38 -7.62 -17.85
C SER A 82 6.58 -6.18 -17.37
N VAL A 83 7.84 -5.73 -17.34
CA VAL A 83 8.16 -4.36 -16.93
C VAL A 83 7.49 -3.34 -17.85
N SER A 84 7.41 -3.62 -19.16
CA SER A 84 6.77 -2.71 -20.10
C SER A 84 5.28 -2.55 -19.83
N THR A 85 4.57 -3.64 -19.50
CA THR A 85 3.15 -3.58 -19.11
C THR A 85 3.00 -2.80 -17.82
N LEU A 86 3.87 -3.05 -16.84
CA LEU A 86 3.84 -2.34 -15.57
C LEU A 86 4.03 -0.84 -15.76
N MET A 87 4.99 -0.43 -16.61
CA MET A 87 5.25 0.99 -16.83
C MET A 87 4.05 1.72 -17.44
N LYS A 88 3.28 1.04 -18.29
CA LYS A 88 2.02 1.61 -18.81
C LYS A 88 1.04 1.88 -17.67
N GLN A 89 0.90 0.95 -16.74
CA GLN A 89 0.00 1.11 -15.59
C GLN A 89 0.49 2.21 -14.66
N LEU A 90 1.79 2.28 -14.39
CA LEU A 90 2.36 3.34 -13.57
C LEU A 90 2.15 4.72 -14.18
N ASN A 91 2.28 4.82 -15.51
CA ASN A 91 2.04 6.09 -16.20
C ASN A 91 0.57 6.52 -16.06
N ARG A 92 -0.37 5.58 -16.15
CA ARG A 92 -1.79 5.89 -15.94
C ARG A 92 -2.06 6.34 -14.51
N LEU A 93 -1.47 5.66 -13.52
CA LEU A 93 -1.61 6.04 -12.12
C LEU A 93 -0.96 7.40 -11.83
N SER A 94 0.13 7.73 -12.51
CA SER A 94 0.83 8.99 -12.30
C SER A 94 0.01 10.20 -12.76
N GLU A 95 -1.00 10.00 -13.59
CA GLU A 95 -1.88 11.07 -14.04
C GLU A 95 -3.02 11.36 -13.07
N LEU A 96 -3.30 10.45 -12.14
CA LEU A 96 -4.41 10.60 -11.20
C LEU A 96 -4.09 11.62 -10.12
N GLN A 97 -5.13 12.31 -9.64
CA GLN A 97 -5.04 13.32 -8.58
C GLN A 97 -3.99 14.40 -8.89
N ASP A 98 -3.97 14.86 -10.13
CA ASP A 98 -3.04 15.89 -10.62
C ASP A 98 -1.57 15.51 -10.42
N GLY A 99 -1.29 14.21 -10.55
CA GLY A 99 0.06 13.68 -10.38
C GLY A 99 0.50 13.47 -8.95
N LYS A 100 -0.42 13.59 -7.98
CA LYS A 100 -0.09 13.49 -6.56
C LYS A 100 -0.32 12.12 -5.95
N LEU A 101 -1.03 11.21 -6.66
CA LEU A 101 -1.34 9.90 -6.10
C LEU A 101 -0.11 9.02 -6.03
N LEU A 102 0.67 8.93 -7.10
CA LEU A 102 1.84 8.07 -7.18
C LEU A 102 3.09 8.85 -6.75
N ILE A 103 3.76 8.35 -5.71
CA ILE A 103 5.00 8.95 -5.21
C ILE A 103 6.17 8.16 -5.78
N ARG A 104 7.15 8.87 -6.33
CA ARG A 104 8.39 8.30 -6.85
C ARG A 104 9.55 8.88 -6.06
N GLU A 105 10.33 8.00 -5.44
CA GLU A 105 11.50 8.42 -4.65
C GLU A 105 12.73 7.66 -5.12
N GLN A 106 13.86 8.37 -5.13
CA GLN A 106 15.14 7.74 -5.40
C GLN A 106 15.67 7.15 -4.11
N VAL A 107 15.85 5.83 -4.07
CA VAL A 107 16.41 5.11 -2.92
C VAL A 107 17.69 4.42 -3.40
N GLY A 108 18.85 4.99 -3.05
CA GLY A 108 20.12 4.53 -3.58
C GLY A 108 20.19 4.74 -5.08
N ARG A 109 20.37 3.66 -5.83
CA ARG A 109 20.43 3.69 -7.30
C ARG A 109 19.10 3.33 -7.95
N GLU A 110 18.07 3.00 -7.16
CA GLU A 110 16.80 2.54 -7.64
C GLU A 110 15.72 3.58 -7.41
N LYS A 111 14.74 3.61 -8.29
CA LYS A 111 13.54 4.41 -8.10
C LYS A 111 12.47 3.52 -7.46
N HIS A 112 11.90 3.99 -6.35
CA HIS A 112 10.86 3.29 -5.62
C HIS A 112 9.52 4.01 -5.78
N TYR A 113 8.45 3.23 -5.76
CA TYR A 113 7.09 3.71 -5.96
C TYR A 113 6.24 3.37 -4.75
N ARG A 114 5.41 4.31 -4.36
CA ARG A 114 4.37 4.11 -3.35
C ARG A 114 3.22 5.07 -3.61
N LEU A 115 2.13 4.92 -2.90
CA LEU A 115 0.98 5.79 -3.04
C LEU A 115 0.90 6.77 -1.86
N ASP A 116 0.41 7.97 -2.16
CA ASP A 116 -0.03 8.89 -1.10
C ASP A 116 -1.44 8.47 -0.70
N LEU A 117 -1.57 7.88 0.48
CA LEU A 117 -2.85 7.33 0.95
C LEU A 117 -3.89 8.41 1.17
N ASN A 118 -3.49 9.65 1.51
CA ASN A 118 -4.42 10.76 1.62
C ASN A 118 -5.03 11.10 0.25
N GLN A 119 -4.23 11.08 -0.81
CA GLN A 119 -4.72 11.30 -2.16
C GLN A 119 -5.61 10.14 -2.62
N LEU A 120 -5.27 8.91 -2.22
CA LEU A 120 -6.10 7.75 -2.51
C LEU A 120 -7.48 7.88 -1.85
N ASP A 121 -7.52 8.31 -0.59
CA ASP A 121 -8.78 8.53 0.13
C ASP A 121 -9.65 9.57 -0.60
N GLN A 122 -9.05 10.65 -1.07
CA GLN A 122 -9.76 11.68 -1.83
C GLN A 122 -10.31 11.13 -3.15
N LEU A 123 -9.51 10.32 -3.85
CA LEU A 123 -9.95 9.70 -5.10
C LEU A 123 -11.15 8.79 -4.87
N LEU A 124 -11.11 7.96 -3.85
CA LEU A 124 -12.19 7.03 -3.53
C LEU A 124 -13.46 7.78 -3.12
N GLN A 125 -13.34 8.90 -2.38
CA GLN A 125 -14.48 9.72 -2.03
C GLN A 125 -15.13 10.36 -3.26
N CYS A 126 -14.33 10.88 -4.19
CA CYS A 126 -14.84 11.45 -5.43
C CYS A 126 -15.61 10.42 -6.25
N LEU A 127 -15.10 9.19 -6.32
CA LEU A 127 -15.76 8.12 -7.08
C LEU A 127 -17.05 7.65 -6.41
N ALA A 128 -17.10 7.66 -5.08
CA ALA A 128 -18.28 7.25 -4.35
C ALA A 128 -19.43 8.27 -4.48
N GLN A 129 -19.13 9.53 -4.80
CA GLN A 129 -20.13 10.59 -4.95
C GLN A 129 -20.73 10.64 -6.36
N GLU A 130 -20.11 9.95 -7.30
CA GLU A 130 -20.63 9.82 -8.66
C GLU A 130 -21.56 8.61 -8.77
#